data_8ee2a45f392f44fcd8f06648555405b8
#
_entry.id   8ee2a45f392f44fcd8f06648555405b8
#
_cell.length_a   1.000
_cell.length_b   1.000
_cell.length_c   1.000
_cell.angle_alpha   90.00
_cell.angle_beta   90.00
_cell.angle_gamma   90.00
#
_symmetry.space_group_name_H-M   'P 1'
#
loop_
_entity.id
_entity.type
_entity.pdbx_description
1 polymer ?
#
loop_
_entity_poly.entity_id
_entity_poly.type
_entity_poly.pdbx_seq_one_letter_code
_entity_poly.pdbx_strand_id
1 'polypeptide(L)'
;MVHRFPSFEIDEPARELRTGNRVLPLQPRVFDLLVYLVKNRDRVVSKDELLDTLWADVTVADGSLQRAISLARTALAEADAADMIRTYARKGYRFCDEHADCGEAETETEHPAARTALERAHDACRRFDWASAVAAFEEMDEIASLSADDLHFWAQAAQHAGQSRNAIPPLERAVAAYTKIGDKVRAAWVAIHLGQLRLEWREPILANGWYQRAARLLENEPPCREQGYLALLGCRMVLYQNNVEQALKLAESAREVGERFEDSDLESLGLVYIGMARLFLGRIHDGLAAIDEAGASVAANDLSPWAGGLIYCGAIYSCITRADWQRAGHWTVQFTRWSRDKGITAYPGLCQIHRAELLSARGELRQAEKEIRATCEMLAQDAPWAEGEGWRVLGQILLAKGEFEEARKALAHATELGWDSQFDHALLRMVEGDAHGAASLLSRTLAENAWSVRSRRGRTLAQYCIAAATSGRLDEARNAIAELERDPDLASTAALQAYATQARGELALAEGNRAEGLTLLRAALRAWTEVEVPIAAAHTRMRLAMLLAAEGDRDAAALELNAAHAIFRRCGAEGWIVLCGKLQAHLGLASAAQTVSS
;
A
#
# COMPACT_ATOMS: atom_id res chain seq x y z
N MET A 1 15.43 -3.06 -51.70
CA MET A 1 15.59 -4.52 -51.99
C MET A 1 14.36 -5.21 -51.43
N VAL A 2 13.87 -6.30 -52.07
CA VAL A 2 12.76 -7.09 -51.50
C VAL A 2 13.34 -8.42 -51.03
N HIS A 3 13.18 -8.69 -49.72
CA HIS A 3 13.58 -9.97 -49.12
C HIS A 3 12.36 -10.88 -49.07
N ARG A 4 12.47 -12.08 -49.69
CA ARG A 4 11.36 -13.04 -49.78
C ARG A 4 11.63 -14.26 -48.95
N PHE A 5 10.66 -14.63 -48.11
CA PHE A 5 10.66 -15.80 -47.24
C PHE A 5 9.41 -16.67 -47.58
N PRO A 6 9.37 -17.91 -47.19
CA PRO A 6 8.25 -18.80 -47.53
C PRO A 6 6.86 -18.26 -47.13
N SER A 7 6.73 -17.58 -46.01
CA SER A 7 5.44 -17.10 -45.47
C SER A 7 5.26 -15.58 -45.50
N PHE A 8 6.31 -14.78 -45.84
CA PHE A 8 6.23 -13.32 -45.90
C PHE A 8 7.31 -12.71 -46.79
N GLU A 9 7.14 -11.43 -47.12
CA GLU A 9 8.16 -10.63 -47.82
C GLU A 9 8.36 -9.27 -47.12
N ILE A 10 9.60 -8.77 -47.14
CA ILE A 10 9.96 -7.45 -46.65
C ILE A 10 10.36 -6.58 -47.81
N ASP A 11 9.58 -5.56 -48.10
CA ASP A 11 9.85 -4.57 -49.15
C ASP A 11 10.50 -3.32 -48.53
N GLU A 12 11.83 -3.20 -48.65
CA GLU A 12 12.57 -2.07 -48.07
C GLU A 12 12.16 -0.72 -48.67
N PRO A 13 12.05 -0.55 -50.02
CA PRO A 13 11.60 0.69 -50.62
C PRO A 13 10.21 1.11 -50.20
N ALA A 14 9.26 0.18 -50.10
CA ALA A 14 7.91 0.46 -49.66
C ALA A 14 7.79 0.54 -48.13
N ARG A 15 8.81 0.09 -47.38
CA ARG A 15 8.81 -0.05 -45.93
C ARG A 15 7.64 -0.90 -45.43
N GLU A 16 7.39 -2.01 -46.10
CA GLU A 16 6.25 -2.89 -45.78
C GLU A 16 6.69 -4.33 -45.48
N LEU A 17 6.07 -4.93 -44.48
CA LEU A 17 6.07 -6.37 -44.22
C LEU A 17 4.76 -6.92 -44.77
N ARG A 18 4.81 -7.93 -45.65
CA ARG A 18 3.64 -8.53 -46.29
C ARG A 18 3.56 -10.02 -46.06
N THR A 19 2.36 -10.52 -45.79
CA THR A 19 2.03 -11.95 -45.84
C THR A 19 0.95 -12.16 -46.92
N GLY A 20 1.28 -12.81 -48.02
CA GLY A 20 0.40 -12.88 -49.20
C GLY A 20 0.04 -11.48 -49.72
N ASN A 21 -1.25 -11.16 -49.79
CA ASN A 21 -1.74 -9.85 -50.23
C ASN A 21 -1.99 -8.86 -49.07
N ARG A 22 -1.67 -9.21 -47.84
CA ARG A 22 -1.93 -8.37 -46.66
C ARG A 22 -0.64 -7.69 -46.19
N VAL A 23 -0.70 -6.36 -46.02
CA VAL A 23 0.38 -5.58 -45.39
C VAL A 23 0.18 -5.63 -43.88
N LEU A 24 1.24 -5.98 -43.14
CA LEU A 24 1.27 -5.99 -41.70
C LEU A 24 1.81 -4.63 -41.17
N PRO A 25 1.07 -3.92 -40.35
CA PRO A 25 1.49 -2.61 -39.86
C PRO A 25 2.67 -2.74 -38.89
N LEU A 26 3.77 -2.03 -39.20
CA LEU A 26 4.95 -1.96 -38.33
C LEU A 26 5.30 -0.51 -38.03
N GLN A 27 5.71 -0.26 -36.78
CA GLN A 27 6.31 1.02 -36.45
C GLN A 27 7.63 1.21 -37.20
N PRO A 28 8.01 2.43 -37.61
CA PRO A 28 9.19 2.68 -38.45
C PRO A 28 10.48 2.07 -37.86
N ARG A 29 10.73 2.21 -36.56
CA ARG A 29 11.91 1.67 -35.88
C ARG A 29 11.92 0.14 -35.80
N VAL A 30 10.74 -0.48 -35.66
CA VAL A 30 10.60 -1.94 -35.65
C VAL A 30 10.86 -2.52 -37.04
N PHE A 31 10.44 -1.81 -38.10
CA PHE A 31 10.76 -2.16 -39.47
C PHE A 31 12.26 -2.07 -39.75
N ASP A 32 12.92 -0.98 -39.35
CA ASP A 32 14.37 -0.78 -39.50
C ASP A 32 15.16 -1.87 -38.77
N LEU A 33 14.74 -2.24 -37.54
CA LEU A 33 15.30 -3.34 -36.77
C LEU A 33 15.20 -4.68 -37.52
N LEU A 34 14.03 -4.99 -38.08
CA LEU A 34 13.80 -6.23 -38.81
C LEU A 34 14.68 -6.29 -40.06
N VAL A 35 14.75 -5.21 -40.86
CA VAL A 35 15.61 -5.10 -42.02
C VAL A 35 17.08 -5.24 -41.65
N TYR A 36 17.51 -4.62 -40.58
CA TYR A 36 18.90 -4.71 -40.13
C TYR A 36 19.29 -6.14 -39.74
N LEU A 37 18.43 -6.84 -39.00
CA LEU A 37 18.64 -8.24 -38.63
C LEU A 37 18.64 -9.17 -39.85
N VAL A 38 17.76 -8.95 -40.84
CA VAL A 38 17.72 -9.72 -42.07
C VAL A 38 18.98 -9.52 -42.91
N LYS A 39 19.52 -8.30 -42.98
CA LYS A 39 20.77 -7.99 -43.71
C LYS A 39 22.00 -8.62 -43.05
N ASN A 40 21.98 -8.81 -41.72
CA ASN A 40 23.07 -9.39 -40.94
C ASN A 40 22.74 -10.81 -40.45
N ARG A 41 21.94 -11.57 -41.20
CA ARG A 41 21.45 -12.90 -40.77
C ARG A 41 22.55 -13.98 -40.68
N ASP A 42 23.72 -13.70 -41.21
CA ASP A 42 24.90 -14.57 -41.17
C ASP A 42 25.59 -14.58 -39.81
N ARG A 43 25.28 -13.63 -38.91
CA ARG A 43 25.92 -13.47 -37.60
C ARG A 43 24.93 -13.04 -36.53
N VAL A 44 25.37 -13.17 -35.26
CA VAL A 44 24.67 -12.55 -34.13
C VAL A 44 25.01 -11.06 -34.08
N VAL A 45 23.99 -10.20 -34.07
CA VAL A 45 24.14 -8.74 -33.92
C VAL A 45 24.02 -8.40 -32.46
N SER A 46 25.01 -7.68 -31.91
CA SER A 46 25.01 -7.31 -30.49
C SER A 46 23.94 -6.27 -30.15
N LYS A 47 23.57 -6.19 -28.87
CA LYS A 47 22.61 -5.17 -28.42
C LYS A 47 23.15 -3.76 -28.64
N ASP A 48 24.42 -3.55 -28.31
CA ASP A 48 25.08 -2.25 -28.45
C ASP A 48 25.12 -1.82 -29.92
N GLU A 49 25.46 -2.73 -30.84
CA GLU A 49 25.43 -2.46 -32.29
C GLU A 49 24.05 -2.08 -32.77
N LEU A 50 23.00 -2.74 -32.29
CA LEU A 50 21.60 -2.39 -32.64
C LEU A 50 21.19 -1.02 -32.10
N LEU A 51 21.60 -0.71 -30.87
CA LEU A 51 21.32 0.58 -30.25
C LEU A 51 22.09 1.70 -30.97
N ASP A 52 23.38 1.53 -31.20
CA ASP A 52 24.22 2.52 -31.89
C ASP A 52 23.76 2.78 -33.34
N THR A 53 23.25 1.76 -34.03
CA THR A 53 22.85 1.88 -35.44
C THR A 53 21.44 2.43 -35.62
N LEU A 54 20.50 1.97 -34.78
CA LEU A 54 19.08 2.27 -34.99
C LEU A 54 18.56 3.39 -34.07
N TRP A 55 19.29 3.72 -33.02
CA TRP A 55 18.96 4.78 -32.06
C TRP A 55 20.11 5.77 -31.82
N ALA A 56 21.01 5.95 -32.80
CA ALA A 56 22.16 6.85 -32.70
C ALA A 56 21.84 8.28 -32.29
N ASP A 57 20.63 8.78 -32.62
CA ASP A 57 20.20 10.14 -32.36
C ASP A 57 19.35 10.30 -31.08
N VAL A 58 19.14 9.22 -30.31
CA VAL A 58 18.27 9.22 -29.13
C VAL A 58 18.88 8.36 -28.04
N THR A 59 19.07 8.90 -26.85
CA THR A 59 19.47 8.10 -25.68
C THR A 59 18.28 7.22 -25.29
N VAL A 60 18.37 5.92 -25.55
CA VAL A 60 17.29 4.96 -25.26
C VAL A 60 17.76 3.92 -24.25
N ALA A 61 16.88 3.61 -23.31
CA ALA A 61 17.09 2.52 -22.36
C ALA A 61 17.01 1.14 -23.05
N ASP A 62 17.70 0.13 -22.52
CA ASP A 62 17.70 -1.28 -22.98
C ASP A 62 16.29 -1.85 -23.22
N GLY A 63 15.27 -1.36 -22.50
CA GLY A 63 13.88 -1.73 -22.66
C GLY A 63 13.28 -1.37 -24.02
N SER A 64 13.80 -0.35 -24.70
CA SER A 64 13.29 0.07 -26.03
C SER A 64 13.67 -0.92 -27.12
N LEU A 65 14.89 -1.47 -27.08
CA LEU A 65 15.33 -2.52 -28.00
C LEU A 65 14.54 -3.83 -27.75
N GLN A 66 14.36 -4.21 -26.49
CA GLN A 66 13.58 -5.40 -26.15
C GLN A 66 12.13 -5.29 -26.62
N ARG A 67 11.52 -4.12 -26.45
CA ARG A 67 10.17 -3.83 -26.95
C ARG A 67 10.09 -3.88 -28.47
N ALA A 68 11.08 -3.33 -29.17
CA ALA A 68 11.14 -3.38 -30.63
C ALA A 68 11.31 -4.82 -31.15
N ILE A 69 12.14 -5.65 -30.50
CA ILE A 69 12.28 -7.08 -30.80
C ILE A 69 10.94 -7.82 -30.55
N SER A 70 10.27 -7.54 -29.44
CA SER A 70 8.96 -8.14 -29.14
C SER A 70 7.92 -7.80 -30.20
N LEU A 71 7.84 -6.52 -30.62
CA LEU A 71 6.92 -6.08 -31.67
C LEU A 71 7.26 -6.69 -33.03
N ALA A 72 8.55 -6.83 -33.36
CA ALA A 72 8.98 -7.51 -34.60
C ALA A 72 8.55 -8.99 -34.61
N ARG A 73 8.73 -9.71 -33.50
CA ARG A 73 8.26 -11.10 -33.34
C ARG A 73 6.75 -11.22 -33.44
N THR A 74 6.01 -10.30 -32.81
CA THR A 74 4.54 -10.29 -32.88
C THR A 74 4.06 -10.11 -34.31
N ALA A 75 4.70 -9.23 -35.09
CA ALA A 75 4.34 -9.06 -36.50
C ALA A 75 4.71 -10.28 -37.37
N LEU A 76 5.87 -10.91 -37.11
CA LEU A 76 6.27 -12.15 -37.77
C LEU A 76 5.38 -13.34 -37.38
N ALA A 77 4.82 -13.35 -36.16
CA ALA A 77 3.86 -14.38 -35.72
C ALA A 77 2.58 -14.40 -36.59
N GLU A 78 2.15 -13.25 -37.11
CA GLU A 78 1.01 -13.21 -38.04
C GLU A 78 1.31 -13.91 -39.39
N ALA A 79 2.59 -14.23 -39.64
CA ALA A 79 3.08 -14.96 -40.80
C ALA A 79 3.70 -16.33 -40.44
N ASP A 80 3.40 -16.88 -39.27
CA ASP A 80 3.98 -18.11 -38.68
C ASP A 80 5.52 -18.13 -38.67
N ALA A 81 6.16 -16.97 -38.45
CA ALA A 81 7.59 -16.77 -38.54
C ALA A 81 8.21 -16.11 -37.30
N ALA A 82 7.55 -16.18 -36.15
CA ALA A 82 8.01 -15.54 -34.88
C ALA A 82 9.40 -16.03 -34.44
N ASP A 83 9.73 -17.28 -34.68
CA ASP A 83 10.97 -17.93 -34.27
C ASP A 83 12.18 -17.57 -35.15
N MET A 84 11.98 -16.84 -36.26
CA MET A 84 13.08 -16.38 -37.11
C MET A 84 13.99 -15.34 -36.43
N ILE A 85 13.54 -14.62 -35.39
CA ILE A 85 14.41 -13.77 -34.57
C ILE A 85 14.79 -14.53 -33.31
N ARG A 86 16.01 -15.08 -33.29
CA ARG A 86 16.55 -15.80 -32.13
C ARG A 86 17.35 -14.87 -31.22
N THR A 87 17.20 -15.08 -29.90
CA THR A 87 18.00 -14.40 -28.88
C THR A 87 19.20 -15.26 -28.52
N TYR A 88 20.40 -14.70 -28.60
CA TYR A 88 21.62 -15.30 -28.10
C TYR A 88 21.98 -14.61 -26.80
N ALA A 89 21.85 -15.33 -25.69
CA ALA A 89 22.09 -14.81 -24.36
C ALA A 89 23.45 -14.10 -24.27
N ARG A 90 23.45 -12.85 -23.79
CA ARG A 90 24.64 -11.96 -23.67
C ARG A 90 25.33 -11.57 -24.98
N LYS A 91 24.89 -12.09 -26.13
CA LYS A 91 25.53 -11.80 -27.44
C LYS A 91 24.68 -10.93 -28.33
N GLY A 92 23.33 -10.97 -28.21
CA GLY A 92 22.45 -10.18 -29.03
C GLY A 92 21.34 -10.98 -29.72
N TYR A 93 21.01 -10.59 -30.96
CA TYR A 93 19.91 -11.16 -31.72
C TYR A 93 20.40 -11.59 -33.12
N ARG A 94 19.80 -12.64 -33.68
CA ARG A 94 20.06 -13.09 -35.04
C ARG A 94 18.76 -13.45 -35.75
N PHE A 95 18.65 -13.08 -37.00
CA PHE A 95 17.61 -13.57 -37.90
C PHE A 95 18.06 -14.91 -38.48
N CYS A 96 17.25 -15.97 -38.29
CA CYS A 96 17.57 -17.33 -38.74
C CYS A 96 16.56 -17.74 -39.83
N ASP A 97 17.08 -18.07 -41.02
CA ASP A 97 16.28 -18.65 -42.12
C ASP A 97 16.28 -20.19 -41.93
N GLU A 98 15.15 -20.87 -42.15
CA GLU A 98 14.97 -22.30 -41.83
C GLU A 98 15.94 -23.26 -42.56
N HIS A 99 16.80 -22.75 -43.46
CA HIS A 99 17.70 -23.55 -44.30
C HIS A 99 19.20 -23.39 -44.01
N ALA A 100 19.60 -22.75 -42.91
CA ALA A 100 21.01 -22.64 -42.53
C ALA A 100 21.33 -23.54 -41.32
N ASP A 101 22.05 -24.62 -41.62
CA ASP A 101 22.71 -25.51 -40.64
C ASP A 101 23.43 -24.72 -39.56
N CYS A 102 22.98 -24.84 -38.35
CA CYS A 102 23.66 -24.32 -37.15
C CYS A 102 24.26 -25.49 -36.41
N GLY A 103 25.59 -25.53 -36.35
CA GLY A 103 26.35 -26.51 -35.60
C GLY A 103 25.86 -26.65 -34.16
N GLU A 104 25.78 -27.86 -33.70
CA GLU A 104 25.32 -28.33 -32.42
C GLU A 104 26.13 -27.68 -31.29
N ALA A 105 25.47 -26.77 -30.53
CA ALA A 105 25.85 -26.52 -29.16
C ALA A 105 25.11 -27.56 -28.32
N GLU A 106 25.84 -28.32 -27.50
CA GLU A 106 25.30 -29.35 -26.61
C GLU A 106 24.09 -28.79 -25.83
N THR A 107 22.88 -29.22 -26.26
CA THR A 107 21.64 -29.02 -25.53
C THR A 107 21.45 -30.19 -24.59
N GLU A 108 21.42 -29.91 -23.29
CA GLU A 108 20.73 -30.79 -22.36
C GLU A 108 19.36 -31.09 -23.00
N THR A 109 19.02 -32.38 -23.09
CA THR A 109 17.78 -32.88 -23.70
C THR A 109 16.58 -32.35 -22.94
N GLU A 110 16.04 -31.21 -23.37
CA GLU A 110 14.78 -30.68 -22.86
C GLU A 110 13.65 -31.68 -23.18
N HIS A 111 12.96 -32.11 -22.14
CA HIS A 111 11.82 -33.02 -22.27
C HIS A 111 10.67 -32.26 -22.98
N PRO A 112 10.07 -32.78 -24.09
CA PRO A 112 9.03 -32.05 -24.84
C PRO A 112 7.86 -31.53 -23.98
N ALA A 113 7.50 -32.29 -22.94
CA ALA A 113 6.47 -31.89 -21.98
C ALA A 113 6.89 -30.67 -21.13
N ALA A 114 8.19 -30.57 -20.77
CA ALA A 114 8.75 -29.47 -20.03
C ALA A 114 8.68 -28.15 -20.83
N ARG A 115 9.05 -28.19 -22.12
CA ARG A 115 8.97 -27.05 -23.01
C ARG A 115 7.54 -26.53 -23.15
N THR A 116 6.56 -27.44 -23.31
CA THR A 116 5.14 -27.08 -23.39
C THR A 116 4.60 -26.48 -22.08
N ALA A 117 5.03 -26.98 -20.92
CA ALA A 117 4.65 -26.43 -19.61
C ALA A 117 5.23 -25.03 -19.41
N LEU A 118 6.50 -24.82 -19.75
CA LEU A 118 7.15 -23.51 -19.64
C LEU A 118 6.52 -22.45 -20.58
N GLU A 119 6.19 -22.82 -21.82
CA GLU A 119 5.47 -21.96 -22.76
C GLU A 119 4.09 -21.56 -22.20
N ARG A 120 3.34 -22.51 -21.61
CA ARG A 120 2.06 -22.22 -20.94
C ARG A 120 2.23 -21.28 -19.74
N ALA A 121 3.26 -21.46 -18.92
CA ALA A 121 3.55 -20.60 -17.78
C ALA A 121 3.80 -19.15 -18.22
N HIS A 122 4.66 -18.95 -19.21
CA HIS A 122 4.94 -17.63 -19.77
C HIS A 122 3.73 -16.99 -20.45
N ASP A 123 2.91 -17.78 -21.15
CA ASP A 123 1.66 -17.31 -21.77
C ASP A 123 0.65 -16.86 -20.71
N ALA A 124 0.50 -17.62 -19.64
CA ALA A 124 -0.36 -17.27 -18.52
C ALA A 124 0.12 -15.98 -17.84
N CYS A 125 1.43 -15.80 -17.62
CA CYS A 125 2.01 -14.55 -17.11
C CYS A 125 1.67 -13.35 -18.02
N ARG A 126 1.79 -13.51 -19.36
CA ARG A 126 1.46 -12.44 -20.31
C ARG A 126 -0.01 -12.03 -20.27
N ARG A 127 -0.91 -12.95 -19.94
CA ARG A 127 -2.36 -12.71 -19.79
C ARG A 127 -2.79 -12.33 -18.40
N PHE A 128 -1.85 -12.19 -17.47
CA PHE A 128 -2.12 -11.94 -16.05
C PHE A 128 -2.96 -13.04 -15.37
N ASP A 129 -2.93 -14.26 -15.92
CA ASP A 129 -3.55 -15.45 -15.34
C ASP A 129 -2.55 -16.12 -14.38
N TRP A 130 -2.39 -15.50 -13.22
CA TRP A 130 -1.35 -15.85 -12.25
C TRP A 130 -1.51 -17.26 -11.67
N ALA A 131 -2.76 -17.71 -11.45
CA ALA A 131 -3.02 -19.05 -10.92
C ALA A 131 -2.59 -20.13 -11.91
N SER A 132 -2.92 -19.97 -13.20
CA SER A 132 -2.48 -20.87 -14.26
C SER A 132 -0.98 -20.82 -14.47
N ALA A 133 -0.35 -19.65 -14.31
CA ALA A 133 1.10 -19.51 -14.39
C ALA A 133 1.81 -20.33 -13.29
N VAL A 134 1.37 -20.19 -12.04
CA VAL A 134 1.93 -20.95 -10.91
C VAL A 134 1.83 -22.45 -11.16
N ALA A 135 0.63 -22.94 -11.50
CA ALA A 135 0.42 -24.38 -11.76
C ALA A 135 1.32 -24.92 -12.89
N ALA A 136 1.54 -24.12 -13.95
CA ALA A 136 2.39 -24.52 -15.06
C ALA A 136 3.89 -24.51 -14.70
N PHE A 137 4.35 -23.59 -13.83
CA PHE A 137 5.72 -23.61 -13.30
C PHE A 137 5.94 -24.79 -12.34
N GLU A 138 4.95 -25.14 -11.50
CA GLU A 138 4.99 -26.33 -10.63
C GLU A 138 5.10 -27.60 -11.46
N GLU A 139 4.28 -27.76 -12.49
CA GLU A 139 4.36 -28.90 -13.42
C GLU A 139 5.73 -28.98 -14.10
N MET A 140 6.27 -27.82 -14.53
CA MET A 140 7.59 -27.78 -15.15
C MET A 140 8.69 -28.22 -14.18
N ASP A 141 8.63 -27.79 -12.92
CA ASP A 141 9.64 -28.06 -11.90
C ASP A 141 9.69 -29.55 -11.52
N GLU A 142 8.57 -30.30 -11.67
CA GLU A 142 8.54 -31.77 -11.51
C GLU A 142 9.22 -32.50 -12.67
N ILE A 143 9.32 -31.88 -13.85
CA ILE A 143 9.82 -32.54 -15.06
C ILE A 143 11.31 -32.21 -15.30
N ALA A 144 11.70 -30.95 -15.08
CA ALA A 144 13.06 -30.48 -15.35
C ALA A 144 13.44 -29.27 -14.47
N SER A 145 14.75 -29.00 -14.39
CA SER A 145 15.26 -27.85 -13.65
C SER A 145 14.86 -26.54 -14.32
N LEU A 146 14.26 -25.61 -13.58
CA LEU A 146 13.97 -24.25 -14.02
C LEU A 146 15.25 -23.38 -14.08
N SER A 147 15.30 -22.48 -15.06
CA SER A 147 16.36 -21.46 -15.12
C SER A 147 16.22 -20.45 -13.97
N ALA A 148 17.27 -19.65 -13.72
CA ALA A 148 17.21 -18.59 -12.71
C ALA A 148 16.11 -17.56 -13.02
N ASP A 149 15.92 -17.24 -14.28
CA ASP A 149 14.88 -16.30 -14.74
C ASP A 149 13.48 -16.92 -14.54
N ASP A 150 13.27 -18.18 -14.87
CA ASP A 150 11.97 -18.86 -14.70
C ASP A 150 11.59 -19.03 -13.22
N LEU A 151 12.55 -19.36 -12.37
CA LEU A 151 12.36 -19.39 -10.90
C LEU A 151 11.90 -18.02 -10.37
N HIS A 152 12.48 -16.94 -10.90
CA HIS A 152 12.09 -15.59 -10.52
C HIS A 152 10.68 -15.26 -11.04
N PHE A 153 10.34 -15.60 -12.29
CA PHE A 153 8.99 -15.42 -12.84
C PHE A 153 7.94 -16.23 -12.09
N TRP A 154 8.25 -17.47 -11.73
CA TRP A 154 7.37 -18.28 -10.89
C TRP A 154 7.05 -17.59 -9.55
N ALA A 155 8.09 -17.09 -8.89
CA ALA A 155 7.91 -16.38 -7.62
C ALA A 155 7.04 -15.12 -7.78
N GLN A 156 7.23 -14.35 -8.86
CA GLN A 156 6.38 -13.19 -9.15
C GLN A 156 4.93 -13.60 -9.42
N ALA A 157 4.71 -14.67 -10.18
CA ALA A 157 3.38 -15.20 -10.43
C ALA A 157 2.69 -15.63 -9.12
N ALA A 158 3.41 -16.32 -8.22
CA ALA A 158 2.90 -16.72 -6.91
C ALA A 158 2.49 -15.51 -6.04
N GLN A 159 3.30 -14.43 -6.04
CA GLN A 159 2.96 -13.20 -5.33
C GLN A 159 1.68 -12.55 -5.89
N HIS A 160 1.57 -12.43 -7.22
CA HIS A 160 0.40 -11.86 -7.86
C HIS A 160 -0.86 -12.73 -7.72
N ALA A 161 -0.69 -14.04 -7.55
CA ALA A 161 -1.78 -14.98 -7.24
C ALA A 161 -2.25 -14.90 -5.77
N GLY A 162 -1.64 -14.05 -4.92
CA GLY A 162 -1.92 -14.00 -3.49
C GLY A 162 -1.24 -15.12 -2.68
N GLN A 163 -0.33 -15.86 -3.29
CA GLN A 163 0.40 -16.99 -2.68
C GLN A 163 1.82 -16.60 -2.27
N SER A 164 1.97 -15.46 -1.60
CA SER A 164 3.29 -14.85 -1.30
C SER A 164 4.27 -15.80 -0.59
N ARG A 165 3.77 -16.72 0.24
CA ARG A 165 4.61 -17.71 0.92
C ARG A 165 5.22 -18.72 -0.06
N ASN A 166 4.48 -19.10 -1.09
CA ASN A 166 4.94 -20.03 -2.12
C ASN A 166 6.00 -19.41 -3.04
N ALA A 167 6.17 -18.09 -3.05
CA ALA A 167 7.24 -17.41 -3.76
C ALA A 167 8.63 -17.61 -3.12
N ILE A 168 8.70 -17.97 -1.83
CA ILE A 168 9.98 -18.05 -1.11
C ILE A 168 10.90 -19.15 -1.65
N PRO A 169 10.46 -20.43 -1.80
CA PRO A 169 11.35 -21.48 -2.31
C PRO A 169 11.92 -21.21 -3.70
N PRO A 170 11.14 -20.79 -4.71
CA PRO A 170 11.70 -20.47 -6.02
C PRO A 170 12.66 -19.27 -5.97
N LEU A 171 12.42 -18.24 -5.14
CA LEU A 171 13.38 -17.13 -4.97
C LEU A 171 14.69 -17.58 -4.35
N GLU A 172 14.68 -18.44 -3.33
CA GLU A 172 15.89 -18.98 -2.71
C GLU A 172 16.74 -19.76 -3.75
N ARG A 173 16.08 -20.57 -4.58
CA ARG A 173 16.71 -21.28 -5.70
C ARG A 173 17.23 -20.32 -6.78
N ALA A 174 16.48 -19.27 -7.10
CA ALA A 174 16.90 -18.25 -8.06
C ALA A 174 18.18 -17.53 -7.62
N VAL A 175 18.29 -17.13 -6.33
CA VAL A 175 19.54 -16.54 -5.79
C VAL A 175 20.72 -17.51 -5.96
N ALA A 176 20.52 -18.79 -5.66
CA ALA A 176 21.56 -19.80 -5.81
C ALA A 176 21.98 -19.97 -7.29
N ALA A 177 21.00 -20.02 -8.19
CA ALA A 177 21.22 -20.17 -9.63
C ALA A 177 21.94 -18.95 -10.22
N TYR A 178 21.51 -17.71 -9.94
CA TYR A 178 22.22 -16.50 -10.38
C TYR A 178 23.64 -16.42 -9.79
N THR A 179 23.82 -16.80 -8.53
CA THR A 179 25.15 -16.84 -7.90
C THR A 179 26.07 -17.83 -8.62
N LYS A 180 25.56 -19.02 -9.00
CA LYS A 180 26.33 -20.06 -9.71
C LYS A 180 26.81 -19.59 -11.09
N ILE A 181 25.99 -18.83 -11.81
CA ILE A 181 26.36 -18.29 -13.12
C ILE A 181 27.16 -16.97 -13.04
N GLY A 182 27.45 -16.48 -11.83
CA GLY A 182 28.23 -15.27 -11.58
C GLY A 182 27.47 -13.97 -11.79
N ASP A 183 26.15 -13.99 -11.96
CA ASP A 183 25.31 -12.79 -12.09
C ASP A 183 24.93 -12.23 -10.70
N LYS A 184 25.86 -11.48 -10.13
CA LYS A 184 25.73 -10.97 -8.76
C LYS A 184 24.62 -9.93 -8.63
N VAL A 185 24.41 -9.10 -9.66
CA VAL A 185 23.40 -8.04 -9.62
C VAL A 185 22.00 -8.65 -9.59
N ARG A 186 21.69 -9.63 -10.47
CA ARG A 186 20.40 -10.33 -10.42
C ARG A 186 20.24 -11.19 -9.16
N ALA A 187 21.32 -11.81 -8.67
CA ALA A 187 21.30 -12.52 -7.39
C ALA A 187 20.94 -11.57 -6.23
N ALA A 188 21.51 -10.36 -6.21
CA ALA A 188 21.19 -9.33 -5.22
C ALA A 188 19.75 -8.84 -5.34
N TRP A 189 19.25 -8.62 -6.55
CA TRP A 189 17.88 -8.25 -6.80
C TRP A 189 16.89 -9.25 -6.19
N VAL A 190 17.07 -10.54 -6.45
CA VAL A 190 16.23 -11.59 -5.87
C VAL A 190 16.40 -11.70 -4.36
N ALA A 191 17.61 -11.48 -3.83
CA ALA A 191 17.85 -11.46 -2.39
C ALA A 191 17.14 -10.28 -1.70
N ILE A 192 17.02 -9.12 -2.36
CA ILE A 192 16.23 -7.97 -1.88
C ILE A 192 14.74 -8.35 -1.79
N HIS A 193 14.18 -9.00 -2.81
CA HIS A 193 12.82 -9.49 -2.79
C HIS A 193 12.57 -10.49 -1.65
N LEU A 194 13.49 -11.43 -1.43
CA LEU A 194 13.43 -12.34 -0.28
C LEU A 194 13.44 -11.59 1.05
N GLY A 195 14.30 -10.58 1.17
CA GLY A 195 14.34 -9.73 2.35
C GLY A 195 13.00 -9.04 2.62
N GLN A 196 12.35 -8.53 1.58
CA GLN A 196 11.03 -7.91 1.67
C GLN A 196 9.97 -8.92 2.13
N LEU A 197 9.88 -10.09 1.50
CA LEU A 197 8.92 -11.12 1.86
C LEU A 197 9.13 -11.60 3.30
N ARG A 198 10.38 -11.87 3.70
CA ARG A 198 10.69 -12.28 5.07
C ARG A 198 10.28 -11.22 6.10
N LEU A 199 10.40 -9.93 5.75
CA LEU A 199 9.93 -8.83 6.59
C LEU A 199 8.39 -8.86 6.71
N GLU A 200 7.68 -9.09 5.62
CA GLU A 200 6.22 -9.21 5.56
C GLU A 200 5.71 -10.44 6.34
N TRP A 201 6.49 -11.51 6.38
CA TRP A 201 6.21 -12.70 7.21
C TRP A 201 6.67 -12.58 8.67
N ARG A 202 7.05 -11.36 9.12
CA ARG A 202 7.53 -11.10 10.50
C ARG A 202 8.76 -11.94 10.90
N GLU A 203 9.61 -12.19 9.94
CA GLU A 203 10.88 -12.92 10.09
C GLU A 203 12.08 -11.97 9.98
N PRO A 204 12.23 -10.97 10.88
CA PRO A 204 13.21 -9.87 10.73
C PRO A 204 14.66 -10.36 10.72
N ILE A 205 14.97 -11.49 11.37
CA ILE A 205 16.29 -12.08 11.38
C ILE A 205 16.65 -12.60 9.98
N LEU A 206 15.73 -13.30 9.32
CA LEU A 206 15.92 -13.78 7.95
C LEU A 206 15.92 -12.64 6.94
N ALA A 207 15.06 -11.65 7.12
CA ALA A 207 15.05 -10.43 6.30
C ALA A 207 16.41 -9.72 6.35
N ASN A 208 16.99 -9.55 7.55
CA ASN A 208 18.34 -8.99 7.71
C ASN A 208 19.42 -9.88 7.08
N GLY A 209 19.31 -11.19 7.19
CA GLY A 209 20.23 -12.12 6.52
C GLY A 209 20.28 -11.92 5.01
N TRP A 210 19.10 -11.78 4.37
CA TRP A 210 18.98 -11.51 2.93
C TRP A 210 19.45 -10.11 2.55
N TYR A 211 19.13 -9.10 3.37
CA TYR A 211 19.66 -7.75 3.20
C TYR A 211 21.20 -7.73 3.18
N GLN A 212 21.85 -8.36 4.16
CA GLN A 212 23.31 -8.44 4.25
C GLN A 212 23.90 -9.23 3.07
N ARG A 213 23.21 -10.28 2.61
CA ARG A 213 23.65 -11.03 1.43
C ARG A 213 23.59 -10.18 0.17
N ALA A 214 22.50 -9.44 -0.05
CA ALA A 214 22.37 -8.51 -1.17
C ALA A 214 23.44 -7.41 -1.13
N ALA A 215 23.69 -6.83 0.05
CA ALA A 215 24.73 -5.83 0.24
C ALA A 215 26.11 -6.34 -0.18
N ARG A 216 26.50 -7.56 0.26
CA ARG A 216 27.79 -8.18 -0.13
C ARG A 216 27.88 -8.48 -1.63
N LEU A 217 26.76 -8.86 -2.27
CA LEU A 217 26.73 -9.13 -3.71
C LEU A 217 26.97 -7.84 -4.52
N LEU A 218 26.50 -6.70 -4.02
CA LEU A 218 26.60 -5.39 -4.68
C LEU A 218 27.85 -4.58 -4.28
N GLU A 219 28.61 -5.00 -3.27
CA GLU A 219 29.72 -4.23 -2.67
C GLU A 219 30.76 -3.78 -3.68
N ASN A 220 31.12 -4.64 -4.65
CA ASN A 220 32.14 -4.37 -5.66
C ASN A 220 31.59 -4.31 -7.08
N GLU A 221 30.26 -4.22 -7.22
CA GLU A 221 29.63 -4.06 -8.53
C GLU A 221 29.59 -2.57 -8.91
N PRO A 222 29.62 -2.25 -10.21
CA PRO A 222 29.38 -0.89 -10.67
C PRO A 222 28.07 -0.31 -10.11
N PRO A 223 27.93 1.01 -10.03
CA PRO A 223 26.66 1.63 -9.65
C PRO A 223 25.50 1.07 -10.48
N CYS A 224 24.46 0.59 -9.80
CA CYS A 224 23.27 0.00 -10.41
C CYS A 224 22.01 0.34 -9.60
N ARG A 225 20.82 0.20 -10.23
CA ARG A 225 19.53 0.52 -9.60
C ARG A 225 19.22 -0.38 -8.40
N GLU A 226 19.73 -1.59 -8.35
CA GLU A 226 19.53 -2.56 -7.27
C GLU A 226 20.11 -2.05 -5.93
N GLN A 227 21.12 -1.17 -5.96
CA GLN A 227 21.63 -0.48 -4.76
C GLN A 227 20.57 0.45 -4.15
N GLY A 228 19.74 1.11 -4.96
CA GLY A 228 18.62 1.92 -4.49
C GLY A 228 17.49 1.07 -3.89
N TYR A 229 17.15 -0.06 -4.50
CA TYR A 229 16.18 -0.99 -3.91
C TYR A 229 16.68 -1.63 -2.61
N LEU A 230 17.99 -1.87 -2.50
CA LEU A 230 18.60 -2.29 -1.24
C LEU A 230 18.46 -1.20 -0.15
N ALA A 231 18.70 0.06 -0.50
CA ALA A 231 18.49 1.18 0.40
C ALA A 231 17.01 1.29 0.82
N LEU A 232 16.06 1.07 -0.09
CA LEU A 232 14.63 1.06 0.19
C LEU A 232 14.22 -0.05 1.17
N LEU A 233 14.76 -1.27 0.99
CA LEU A 233 14.58 -2.36 1.95
C LEU A 233 15.15 -1.98 3.32
N GLY A 234 16.37 -1.43 3.36
CA GLY A 234 16.99 -0.91 4.58
C GLY A 234 16.14 0.16 5.27
N CYS A 235 15.57 1.09 4.50
CA CYS A 235 14.65 2.11 5.00
C CYS A 235 13.46 1.47 5.74
N ARG A 236 12.79 0.50 5.14
CA ARG A 236 11.67 -0.23 5.77
C ARG A 236 12.11 -0.92 7.06
N MET A 237 13.25 -1.60 7.04
CA MET A 237 13.77 -2.30 8.22
C MET A 237 14.04 -1.37 9.41
N VAL A 238 14.68 -0.22 9.17
CA VAL A 238 15.02 0.72 10.25
C VAL A 238 13.79 1.49 10.74
N LEU A 239 12.74 1.66 9.92
CA LEU A 239 11.45 2.17 10.39
C LEU A 239 10.82 1.24 11.43
N TYR A 240 10.85 -0.08 11.24
CA TYR A 240 10.39 -1.04 12.25
C TYR A 240 11.21 -0.97 13.55
N GLN A 241 12.47 -0.52 13.48
CA GLN A 241 13.34 -0.28 14.63
C GLN A 241 13.17 1.11 15.26
N ASN A 242 12.20 1.89 14.78
CA ASN A 242 11.94 3.27 15.20
C ASN A 242 13.09 4.26 14.94
N ASN A 243 13.97 3.97 13.98
CA ASN A 243 15.06 4.86 13.58
C ASN A 243 14.67 5.67 12.34
N VAL A 244 13.84 6.70 12.55
CA VAL A 244 13.23 7.49 11.47
C VAL A 244 14.27 8.35 10.73
N GLU A 245 15.27 8.87 11.42
CA GLU A 245 16.36 9.66 10.83
C GLU A 245 17.19 8.84 9.84
N GLN A 246 17.50 7.60 10.19
CA GLN A 246 18.19 6.70 9.29
C GLN A 246 17.30 6.26 8.12
N ALA A 247 16.01 6.06 8.37
CA ALA A 247 15.04 5.75 7.33
C ALA A 247 14.96 6.87 6.28
N LEU A 248 14.96 8.15 6.73
CA LEU A 248 14.96 9.30 5.83
C LEU A 248 16.20 9.29 4.91
N LYS A 249 17.40 9.09 5.48
CA LYS A 249 18.65 9.02 4.68
C LYS A 249 18.63 7.90 3.64
N LEU A 250 18.12 6.72 4.01
CA LEU A 250 18.02 5.59 3.10
C LEU A 250 16.97 5.82 2.00
N ALA A 251 15.86 6.48 2.32
CA ALA A 251 14.86 6.85 1.33
C ALA A 251 15.38 7.92 0.35
N GLU A 252 16.13 8.92 0.85
CA GLU A 252 16.81 9.91 0.02
C GLU A 252 17.84 9.24 -0.92
N SER A 253 18.64 8.31 -0.41
CA SER A 253 19.57 7.53 -1.25
C SER A 253 18.84 6.68 -2.31
N ALA A 254 17.70 6.05 -1.97
CA ALA A 254 16.92 5.29 -2.93
C ALA A 254 16.39 6.20 -4.05
N ARG A 255 15.89 7.40 -3.72
CA ARG A 255 15.44 8.39 -4.69
C ARG A 255 16.55 8.86 -5.61
N GLU A 256 17.73 9.23 -5.05
CA GLU A 256 18.89 9.67 -5.84
C GLU A 256 19.35 8.59 -6.85
N VAL A 257 19.32 7.31 -6.44
CA VAL A 257 19.61 6.19 -7.35
C VAL A 257 18.51 6.07 -8.41
N GLY A 258 17.23 6.22 -8.06
CA GLY A 258 16.12 6.22 -9.00
C GLY A 258 16.27 7.30 -10.07
N GLU A 259 16.55 8.54 -9.67
CA GLU A 259 16.83 9.67 -10.58
C GLU A 259 18.04 9.38 -11.50
N ARG A 260 19.12 8.85 -10.95
CA ARG A 260 20.33 8.55 -11.70
C ARG A 260 20.16 7.48 -12.77
N PHE A 261 19.34 6.46 -12.51
CA PHE A 261 19.11 5.33 -13.41
C PHE A 261 17.80 5.43 -14.18
N GLU A 262 17.11 6.58 -14.08
CA GLU A 262 15.80 6.80 -14.72
C GLU A 262 14.76 5.72 -14.35
N ASP A 263 14.84 5.21 -13.11
CA ASP A 263 13.91 4.22 -12.55
C ASP A 263 12.79 4.96 -11.80
N SER A 264 11.69 5.22 -12.51
CA SER A 264 10.54 5.97 -11.97
C SER A 264 9.87 5.30 -10.77
N ASP A 265 9.88 3.95 -10.71
CA ASP A 265 9.38 3.20 -9.56
C ASP A 265 10.20 3.51 -8.32
N LEU A 266 11.51 3.40 -8.43
CA LEU A 266 12.43 3.61 -7.31
C LEU A 266 12.44 5.07 -6.84
N GLU A 267 12.41 6.03 -7.76
CA GLU A 267 12.32 7.46 -7.46
C GLU A 267 11.05 7.77 -6.66
N SER A 268 9.90 7.33 -7.17
CA SER A 268 8.59 7.60 -6.55
C SER A 268 8.41 6.86 -5.23
N LEU A 269 8.94 5.63 -5.09
CA LEU A 269 8.99 4.92 -3.83
C LEU A 269 9.90 5.64 -2.82
N GLY A 270 11.06 6.14 -3.25
CA GLY A 270 11.91 6.99 -2.42
C GLY A 270 11.15 8.20 -1.88
N LEU A 271 10.41 8.91 -2.75
CA LEU A 271 9.59 10.07 -2.37
C LEU A 271 8.53 9.76 -1.33
N VAL A 272 7.77 8.67 -1.48
CA VAL A 272 6.73 8.33 -0.49
C VAL A 272 7.33 8.01 0.87
N TYR A 273 8.47 7.30 0.92
CA TYR A 273 9.15 7.01 2.19
C TYR A 273 9.84 8.23 2.79
N ILE A 274 10.38 9.16 1.98
CA ILE A 274 10.84 10.48 2.43
C ILE A 274 9.68 11.24 3.08
N GLY A 275 8.53 11.27 2.41
CA GLY A 275 7.32 11.91 2.92
C GLY A 275 6.87 11.32 4.26
N MET A 276 6.77 10.00 4.35
CA MET A 276 6.41 9.31 5.60
C MET A 276 7.41 9.61 6.72
N ALA A 277 8.71 9.51 6.45
CA ALA A 277 9.75 9.78 7.45
C ALA A 277 9.70 11.25 7.94
N ARG A 278 9.48 12.22 7.03
CA ARG A 278 9.29 13.63 7.38
C ARG A 278 8.06 13.84 8.27
N LEU A 279 6.94 13.18 7.97
CA LEU A 279 5.75 13.23 8.82
C LEU A 279 6.02 12.69 10.23
N PHE A 280 6.76 11.57 10.33
CA PHE A 280 7.14 10.98 11.62
C PHE A 280 8.14 11.83 12.41
N LEU A 281 8.90 12.71 11.72
CA LEU A 281 9.78 13.71 12.32
C LEU A 281 9.08 15.04 12.63
N GLY A 282 7.77 15.16 12.40
CA GLY A 282 7.01 16.40 12.62
C GLY A 282 7.11 17.44 11.48
N ARG A 283 7.77 17.12 10.35
CA ARG A 283 7.87 18.00 9.18
C ARG A 283 6.66 17.83 8.27
N ILE A 284 5.50 18.29 8.73
CA ILE A 284 4.22 17.91 8.13
C ILE A 284 4.06 18.42 6.71
N HIS A 285 4.31 19.69 6.49
CA HIS A 285 4.16 20.31 5.16
C HIS A 285 5.05 19.63 4.11
N ASP A 286 6.33 19.47 4.41
CA ASP A 286 7.31 18.86 3.51
C ASP A 286 7.01 17.37 3.29
N GLY A 287 6.50 16.71 4.32
CA GLY A 287 6.12 15.30 4.24
C GLY A 287 4.92 15.07 3.32
N LEU A 288 3.86 15.87 3.49
CA LEU A 288 2.68 15.79 2.63
C LEU A 288 2.99 16.18 1.18
N ALA A 289 3.83 17.20 0.95
CA ALA A 289 4.24 17.60 -0.39
C ALA A 289 4.95 16.45 -1.13
N ALA A 290 5.87 15.75 -0.48
CA ALA A 290 6.57 14.61 -1.07
C ALA A 290 5.61 13.43 -1.37
N ILE A 291 4.63 13.18 -0.50
CA ILE A 291 3.60 12.15 -0.72
C ILE A 291 2.69 12.52 -1.90
N ASP A 292 2.27 13.78 -2.00
CA ASP A 292 1.44 14.25 -3.10
C ASP A 292 2.18 14.16 -4.44
N GLU A 293 3.48 14.48 -4.47
CA GLU A 293 4.35 14.34 -5.64
C GLU A 293 4.46 12.87 -6.07
N ALA A 294 4.73 11.95 -5.13
CA ALA A 294 4.74 10.51 -5.42
C ALA A 294 3.39 10.00 -5.95
N GLY A 295 2.28 10.48 -5.38
CA GLY A 295 0.93 10.15 -5.85
C GLY A 295 0.64 10.67 -7.26
N ALA A 296 1.16 11.83 -7.63
CA ALA A 296 1.05 12.38 -8.98
C ALA A 296 1.78 11.51 -10.01
N SER A 297 2.93 10.93 -9.67
CA SER A 297 3.67 9.99 -10.53
C SER A 297 2.86 8.74 -10.84
N VAL A 298 2.09 8.21 -9.86
CA VAL A 298 1.18 7.07 -10.12
C VAL A 298 0.07 7.47 -11.09
N ALA A 299 -0.49 8.68 -10.96
CA ALA A 299 -1.55 9.17 -11.83
C ALA A 299 -1.07 9.37 -13.28
N ALA A 300 0.20 9.67 -13.51
CA ALA A 300 0.82 9.77 -14.83
C ALA A 300 0.97 8.42 -15.54
N ASN A 301 0.70 7.29 -14.89
CA ASN A 301 0.69 5.92 -15.41
C ASN A 301 2.03 5.28 -15.79
N ASP A 302 3.14 5.84 -15.33
CA ASP A 302 4.48 5.35 -15.69
C ASP A 302 5.05 4.31 -14.71
N LEU A 303 4.31 4.01 -13.62
CA LEU A 303 4.78 3.12 -12.56
C LEU A 303 4.24 1.70 -12.69
N SER A 304 5.04 0.75 -12.18
CA SER A 304 4.61 -0.64 -12.05
C SER A 304 3.43 -0.77 -11.06
N PRO A 305 2.60 -1.82 -11.21
CA PRO A 305 1.52 -2.10 -10.26
C PRO A 305 1.98 -2.22 -8.81
N TRP A 306 3.18 -2.77 -8.58
CA TRP A 306 3.76 -2.92 -7.26
C TRP A 306 4.12 -1.56 -6.62
N ALA A 307 4.85 -0.70 -7.35
CA ALA A 307 5.23 0.62 -6.86
C ALA A 307 4.01 1.51 -6.62
N GLY A 308 3.10 1.59 -7.61
CA GLY A 308 1.88 2.40 -7.49
C GLY A 308 1.02 2.01 -6.29
N GLY A 309 0.93 0.71 -6.01
CA GLY A 309 0.20 0.21 -4.84
C GLY A 309 0.81 0.61 -3.51
N LEU A 310 2.13 0.48 -3.37
CA LEU A 310 2.84 0.91 -2.16
C LEU A 310 2.72 2.42 -1.92
N ILE A 311 2.77 3.22 -3.00
CA ILE A 311 2.64 4.67 -2.92
C ILE A 311 1.24 5.07 -2.44
N TYR A 312 0.18 4.53 -3.05
CA TYR A 312 -1.18 4.79 -2.59
C TYR A 312 -1.41 4.33 -1.16
N CYS A 313 -0.90 3.14 -0.80
CA CYS A 313 -0.98 2.64 0.56
C CYS A 313 -0.29 3.59 1.56
N GLY A 314 0.92 4.04 1.27
CA GLY A 314 1.66 5.01 2.08
C GLY A 314 0.95 6.36 2.19
N ALA A 315 0.38 6.87 1.11
CA ALA A 315 -0.38 8.11 1.08
C ALA A 315 -1.65 8.03 1.95
N ILE A 316 -2.45 6.98 1.78
CA ILE A 316 -3.69 6.77 2.56
C ILE A 316 -3.34 6.58 4.05
N TYR A 317 -2.36 5.75 4.38
CA TYR A 317 -1.91 5.52 5.74
C TYR A 317 -1.48 6.83 6.43
N SER A 318 -0.68 7.64 5.75
CA SER A 318 -0.20 8.93 6.26
C SER A 318 -1.35 9.91 6.56
N CYS A 319 -2.41 9.89 5.76
CA CYS A 319 -3.60 10.69 6.01
C CYS A 319 -4.42 10.15 7.20
N ILE A 320 -4.66 8.84 7.27
CA ILE A 320 -5.46 8.20 8.32
C ILE A 320 -4.82 8.39 9.70
N THR A 321 -3.50 8.22 9.82
CA THR A 321 -2.80 8.39 11.10
C THR A 321 -2.94 9.82 11.65
N ARG A 322 -3.17 10.79 10.79
CA ARG A 322 -3.36 12.21 11.13
C ARG A 322 -4.85 12.62 11.14
N ALA A 323 -5.76 11.67 11.05
CA ALA A 323 -7.19 11.94 10.94
C ALA A 323 -7.57 12.90 9.79
N ASP A 324 -6.79 12.93 8.70
CA ASP A 324 -7.10 13.67 7.48
C ASP A 324 -8.03 12.83 6.58
N TRP A 325 -9.27 12.70 7.04
CA TRP A 325 -10.27 11.83 6.38
C TRP A 325 -10.62 12.28 4.96
N GLN A 326 -10.58 13.57 4.70
CA GLN A 326 -10.88 14.12 3.39
C GLN A 326 -9.80 13.73 2.37
N ARG A 327 -8.53 13.94 2.72
CA ARG A 327 -7.40 13.56 1.86
C ARG A 327 -7.29 12.04 1.71
N ALA A 328 -7.49 11.29 2.80
CA ALA A 328 -7.54 9.83 2.76
C ALA A 328 -8.62 9.33 1.79
N GLY A 329 -9.79 9.93 1.82
CA GLY A 329 -10.89 9.62 0.90
C GLY A 329 -10.53 9.90 -0.56
N HIS A 330 -9.88 11.03 -0.82
CA HIS A 330 -9.40 11.36 -2.17
C HIS A 330 -8.44 10.30 -2.70
N TRP A 331 -7.39 9.96 -1.95
CA TRP A 331 -6.44 8.93 -2.33
C TRP A 331 -7.08 7.54 -2.50
N THR A 332 -8.06 7.19 -1.66
CA THR A 332 -8.78 5.91 -1.78
C THR A 332 -9.59 5.84 -3.08
N VAL A 333 -10.21 6.94 -3.51
CA VAL A 333 -10.93 7.01 -4.79
C VAL A 333 -9.96 6.85 -5.97
N GLN A 334 -8.83 7.57 -5.95
CA GLN A 334 -7.79 7.47 -6.98
C GLN A 334 -7.22 6.05 -7.05
N PHE A 335 -6.90 5.47 -5.91
CA PHE A 335 -6.45 4.08 -5.80
C PHE A 335 -7.44 3.08 -6.40
N THR A 336 -8.74 3.20 -6.06
CA THR A 336 -9.78 2.30 -6.57
C THR A 336 -9.93 2.40 -8.09
N ARG A 337 -9.82 3.60 -8.64
CA ARG A 337 -9.86 3.83 -10.09
C ARG A 337 -8.65 3.22 -10.77
N TRP A 338 -7.46 3.57 -10.30
CA TRP A 338 -6.19 3.08 -10.84
C TRP A 338 -6.09 1.54 -10.78
N SER A 339 -6.46 0.93 -9.66
CA SER A 339 -6.49 -0.53 -9.46
C SER A 339 -7.39 -1.23 -10.48
N ARG A 340 -8.58 -0.67 -10.75
CA ARG A 340 -9.50 -1.18 -11.77
C ARG A 340 -8.91 -1.07 -13.17
N ASP A 341 -8.31 0.09 -13.50
CA ASP A 341 -7.74 0.35 -14.82
C ASP A 341 -6.53 -0.55 -15.11
N LYS A 342 -5.80 -0.98 -14.07
CA LYS A 342 -4.67 -1.93 -14.15
C LYS A 342 -5.10 -3.41 -14.01
N GLY A 343 -6.39 -3.70 -13.85
CA GLY A 343 -6.90 -5.08 -13.69
C GLY A 343 -6.42 -5.77 -12.40
N ILE A 344 -6.08 -4.99 -11.36
CA ILE A 344 -5.58 -5.54 -10.09
C ILE A 344 -6.77 -5.97 -9.25
N THR A 345 -6.94 -7.28 -9.09
CA THR A 345 -8.05 -7.88 -8.34
C THR A 345 -7.69 -8.27 -6.90
N ALA A 346 -6.41 -8.57 -6.65
CA ALA A 346 -5.89 -8.94 -5.33
C ALA A 346 -4.95 -7.83 -4.85
N TYR A 347 -5.43 -6.99 -3.93
CA TYR A 347 -4.57 -5.95 -3.33
C TYR A 347 -4.07 -6.37 -1.96
N PRO A 348 -2.83 -5.96 -1.57
CA PRO A 348 -2.31 -6.26 -0.23
C PRO A 348 -3.29 -5.75 0.83
N GLY A 349 -3.56 -6.56 1.84
CA GLY A 349 -4.60 -6.36 2.84
C GLY A 349 -4.57 -5.01 3.58
N LEU A 350 -3.43 -4.30 3.64
CA LEU A 350 -3.36 -2.95 4.22
C LEU A 350 -4.31 -1.95 3.56
N CYS A 351 -4.43 -1.96 2.23
CA CYS A 351 -5.32 -1.02 1.56
C CYS A 351 -6.79 -1.30 1.87
N GLN A 352 -7.15 -2.56 2.11
CA GLN A 352 -8.48 -2.96 2.56
C GLN A 352 -8.74 -2.54 4.01
N ILE A 353 -7.73 -2.66 4.90
CA ILE A 353 -7.80 -2.15 6.28
C ILE A 353 -8.06 -0.64 6.27
N HIS A 354 -7.28 0.12 5.52
CA HIS A 354 -7.41 1.57 5.43
C HIS A 354 -8.78 1.99 4.87
N ARG A 355 -9.29 1.25 3.89
CA ARG A 355 -10.63 1.47 3.36
C ARG A 355 -11.71 1.24 4.42
N ALA A 356 -11.61 0.17 5.20
CA ALA A 356 -12.54 -0.12 6.28
C ALA A 356 -12.50 0.96 7.38
N GLU A 357 -11.32 1.46 7.73
CA GLU A 357 -11.16 2.56 8.69
C GLU A 357 -11.81 3.86 8.16
N LEU A 358 -11.64 4.17 6.87
CA LEU A 358 -12.30 5.32 6.25
C LEU A 358 -13.82 5.18 6.20
N LEU A 359 -14.35 4.01 5.84
CA LEU A 359 -15.79 3.72 5.88
C LEU A 359 -16.34 3.92 7.30
N SER A 360 -15.61 3.44 8.30
CA SER A 360 -15.97 3.62 9.71
C SER A 360 -16.02 5.10 10.11
N ALA A 361 -15.02 5.89 9.72
CA ALA A 361 -15.01 7.33 9.98
C ALA A 361 -16.21 8.05 9.37
N ARG A 362 -16.67 7.63 8.18
CA ARG A 362 -17.85 8.15 7.48
C ARG A 362 -19.17 7.61 8.01
N GLY A 363 -19.15 6.71 8.99
CA GLY A 363 -20.35 6.12 9.58
C GLY A 363 -20.96 4.95 8.79
N GLU A 364 -20.27 4.42 7.79
CA GLU A 364 -20.67 3.23 7.02
C GLU A 364 -20.30 1.94 7.75
N LEU A 365 -20.70 1.83 9.03
CA LEU A 365 -20.17 0.83 9.97
C LEU A 365 -20.46 -0.62 9.57
N ARG A 366 -21.62 -0.90 8.96
CA ARG A 366 -21.97 -2.26 8.52
C ARG A 366 -21.08 -2.72 7.37
N GLN A 367 -20.81 -1.83 6.43
CA GLN A 367 -19.90 -2.13 5.32
C GLN A 367 -18.46 -2.26 5.80
N ALA A 368 -18.02 -1.33 6.66
CA ALA A 368 -16.69 -1.36 7.27
C ALA A 368 -16.42 -2.69 8.00
N GLU A 369 -17.37 -3.14 8.83
CA GLU A 369 -17.25 -4.41 9.55
C GLU A 369 -17.18 -5.61 8.60
N LYS A 370 -18.07 -5.66 7.60
CA LYS A 370 -18.08 -6.74 6.62
C LYS A 370 -16.73 -6.85 5.89
N GLU A 371 -16.21 -5.71 5.43
CA GLU A 371 -14.93 -5.67 4.69
C GLU A 371 -13.76 -6.05 5.60
N ILE A 372 -13.67 -5.52 6.82
CA ILE A 372 -12.53 -5.80 7.69
C ILE A 372 -12.51 -7.25 8.20
N ARG A 373 -13.67 -7.89 8.45
CA ARG A 373 -13.70 -9.29 8.85
C ARG A 373 -13.16 -10.20 7.74
N ALA A 374 -13.61 -9.99 6.50
CA ALA A 374 -13.07 -10.71 5.35
C ALA A 374 -11.56 -10.44 5.15
N THR A 375 -11.13 -9.20 5.41
CA THR A 375 -9.72 -8.82 5.33
C THR A 375 -8.89 -9.54 6.40
N CYS A 376 -9.35 -9.64 7.65
CA CYS A 376 -8.63 -10.35 8.72
C CYS A 376 -8.43 -11.84 8.38
N GLU A 377 -9.44 -12.50 7.81
CA GLU A 377 -9.34 -13.89 7.38
C GLU A 377 -8.28 -14.09 6.29
N MET A 378 -8.22 -13.18 5.33
CA MET A 378 -7.21 -13.20 4.27
C MET A 378 -5.80 -12.89 4.81
N LEU A 379 -5.67 -11.88 5.69
CA LEU A 379 -4.37 -11.47 6.23
C LEU A 379 -3.69 -12.57 7.04
N ALA A 380 -4.45 -13.36 7.79
CA ALA A 380 -3.93 -14.50 8.56
C ALA A 380 -3.20 -15.51 7.66
N GLN A 381 -3.60 -15.61 6.39
CA GLN A 381 -3.04 -16.55 5.41
C GLN A 381 -1.92 -15.91 4.57
N ASP A 382 -2.12 -14.68 4.08
CA ASP A 382 -1.30 -14.11 3.02
C ASP A 382 -0.37 -12.99 3.49
N ALA A 383 -0.69 -12.31 4.60
CA ALA A 383 0.08 -11.17 5.10
C ALA A 383 0.00 -11.04 6.64
N PRO A 384 0.49 -12.02 7.40
CA PRO A 384 0.35 -12.05 8.86
C PRO A 384 1.00 -10.86 9.58
N TRP A 385 1.91 -10.14 8.92
CA TRP A 385 2.49 -8.91 9.45
C TRP A 385 1.47 -7.78 9.64
N ALA A 386 0.39 -7.77 8.85
CA ALA A 386 -0.67 -6.76 8.91
C ALA A 386 -1.93 -7.24 9.66
N GLU A 387 -1.99 -8.53 10.04
CA GLU A 387 -3.15 -9.14 10.69
C GLU A 387 -3.58 -8.38 11.94
N GLY A 388 -2.63 -8.05 12.82
CA GLY A 388 -2.92 -7.32 14.05
C GLY A 388 -3.49 -5.93 13.83
N GLU A 389 -3.10 -5.22 12.73
CA GLU A 389 -3.73 -3.95 12.35
C GLU A 389 -5.18 -4.16 11.90
N GLY A 390 -5.46 -5.24 11.17
CA GLY A 390 -6.83 -5.62 10.81
C GLY A 390 -7.72 -5.80 12.04
N TRP A 391 -7.24 -6.55 13.03
CA TRP A 391 -7.95 -6.78 14.29
C TRP A 391 -8.11 -5.50 15.11
N ARG A 392 -7.11 -4.61 15.12
CA ARG A 392 -7.21 -3.30 15.78
C ARG A 392 -8.32 -2.46 15.15
N VAL A 393 -8.37 -2.38 13.81
CA VAL A 393 -9.41 -1.63 13.08
C VAL A 393 -10.79 -2.26 13.26
N LEU A 394 -10.89 -3.60 13.28
CA LEU A 394 -12.14 -4.27 13.64
C LEU A 394 -12.61 -3.86 15.05
N GLY A 395 -11.70 -3.82 16.02
CA GLY A 395 -12.00 -3.33 17.38
C GLY A 395 -12.53 -1.90 17.39
N GLN A 396 -11.95 -0.99 16.61
CA GLN A 396 -12.43 0.39 16.46
C GLN A 396 -13.83 0.47 15.85
N ILE A 397 -14.10 -0.32 14.81
CA ILE A 397 -15.42 -0.38 14.17
C ILE A 397 -16.47 -0.89 15.15
N LEU A 398 -16.15 -1.92 15.93
CA LEU A 398 -17.04 -2.49 16.94
C LEU A 398 -17.30 -1.50 18.09
N LEU A 399 -16.28 -0.72 18.52
CA LEU A 399 -16.46 0.41 19.44
C LEU A 399 -17.41 1.46 18.87
N ALA A 400 -17.24 1.83 17.60
CA ALA A 400 -18.10 2.78 16.91
C ALA A 400 -19.55 2.26 16.76
N LYS A 401 -19.75 0.94 16.71
CA LYS A 401 -21.07 0.30 16.74
C LYS A 401 -21.68 0.18 18.16
N GLY A 402 -20.85 0.30 19.21
CA GLY A 402 -21.24 0.07 20.60
C GLY A 402 -21.26 -1.40 21.00
N GLU A 403 -20.56 -2.26 20.28
CA GLU A 403 -20.41 -3.70 20.52
C GLU A 403 -19.15 -3.95 21.39
N PHE A 404 -19.17 -3.51 22.64
CA PHE A 404 -17.99 -3.34 23.48
C PHE A 404 -17.30 -4.67 23.83
N GLU A 405 -18.06 -5.77 24.05
CA GLU A 405 -17.47 -7.08 24.36
C GLU A 405 -16.70 -7.66 23.16
N GLU A 406 -17.26 -7.53 21.97
CA GLU A 406 -16.59 -7.96 20.75
C GLU A 406 -15.39 -7.05 20.42
N ALA A 407 -15.51 -5.74 20.65
CA ALA A 407 -14.41 -4.79 20.54
C ALA A 407 -13.24 -5.16 21.44
N ARG A 408 -13.52 -5.51 22.71
CA ARG A 408 -12.49 -5.93 23.67
C ARG A 408 -11.73 -7.17 23.19
N LYS A 409 -12.45 -8.17 22.67
CA LYS A 409 -11.83 -9.40 22.12
C LYS A 409 -10.94 -9.08 20.92
N ALA A 410 -11.42 -8.26 19.97
CA ALA A 410 -10.67 -7.89 18.79
C ALA A 410 -9.39 -7.10 19.15
N LEU A 411 -9.48 -6.13 20.07
CA LEU A 411 -8.34 -5.35 20.53
C LEU A 411 -7.34 -6.18 21.33
N ALA A 412 -7.81 -7.14 22.15
CA ALA A 412 -6.93 -8.06 22.86
C ALA A 412 -6.14 -8.93 21.88
N HIS A 413 -6.81 -9.45 20.86
CA HIS A 413 -6.16 -10.25 19.82
C HIS A 413 -5.13 -9.42 19.01
N ALA A 414 -5.45 -8.16 18.67
CA ALA A 414 -4.48 -7.26 18.06
C ALA A 414 -3.22 -7.10 18.93
N THR A 415 -3.40 -6.97 20.24
CA THR A 415 -2.28 -6.85 21.21
C THR A 415 -1.46 -8.14 21.28
N GLU A 416 -2.09 -9.32 21.29
CA GLU A 416 -1.41 -10.63 21.24
C GLU A 416 -0.54 -10.77 19.99
N LEU A 417 -1.01 -10.24 18.86
CA LEU A 417 -0.26 -10.14 17.61
C LEU A 417 0.83 -9.06 17.63
N GLY A 418 1.00 -8.34 18.75
CA GLY A 418 2.05 -7.35 18.95
C GLY A 418 1.76 -5.99 18.29
N TRP A 419 0.49 -5.65 18.06
CA TRP A 419 0.09 -4.33 17.56
C TRP A 419 -0.34 -3.42 18.70
N ASP A 420 0.00 -2.12 18.57
CA ASP A 420 -0.40 -1.11 19.52
C ASP A 420 -1.89 -0.80 19.41
N SER A 421 -2.68 -1.23 20.37
CA SER A 421 -4.10 -0.95 20.51
C SER A 421 -4.44 -0.17 21.78
N GLN A 422 -3.44 0.43 22.45
CA GLN A 422 -3.59 1.10 23.75
C GLN A 422 -4.56 2.29 23.70
N PHE A 423 -4.51 3.05 22.59
CA PHE A 423 -5.45 4.15 22.37
C PHE A 423 -6.90 3.65 22.36
N ASP A 424 -7.17 2.58 21.64
CA ASP A 424 -8.51 2.01 21.49
C ASP A 424 -9.00 1.36 22.79
N HIS A 425 -8.11 0.71 23.54
CA HIS A 425 -8.39 0.22 24.90
C HIS A 425 -8.73 1.36 25.87
N ALA A 426 -8.09 2.52 25.74
CA ALA A 426 -8.42 3.68 26.56
C ALA A 426 -9.82 4.22 26.24
N LEU A 427 -10.22 4.25 24.96
CA LEU A 427 -11.59 4.61 24.58
C LEU A 427 -12.62 3.64 25.16
N LEU A 428 -12.36 2.34 25.13
CA LEU A 428 -13.21 1.32 25.73
C LEU A 428 -13.38 1.56 27.24
N ARG A 429 -12.28 1.83 27.99
CA ARG A 429 -12.32 2.16 29.40
C ARG A 429 -13.14 3.42 29.70
N MET A 430 -13.05 4.44 28.83
CA MET A 430 -13.87 5.66 28.98
C MET A 430 -15.37 5.34 28.91
N VAL A 431 -15.79 4.47 27.98
CA VAL A 431 -17.19 4.05 27.86
C VAL A 431 -17.64 3.22 29.07
N GLU A 432 -16.75 2.42 29.65
CA GLU A 432 -16.98 1.62 30.88
C GLU A 432 -17.00 2.46 32.17
N GLY A 433 -16.68 3.76 32.07
CA GLY A 433 -16.62 4.67 33.23
C GLY A 433 -15.27 4.69 33.96
N ASP A 434 -14.26 3.95 33.47
CA ASP A 434 -12.91 3.95 34.03
C ASP A 434 -12.03 5.05 33.42
N ALA A 435 -12.39 6.31 33.66
CA ALA A 435 -11.63 7.47 33.18
C ALA A 435 -10.20 7.51 33.76
N HIS A 436 -10.01 7.06 35.00
CA HIS A 436 -8.69 7.03 35.65
C HIS A 436 -7.75 6.03 34.96
N GLY A 437 -8.24 4.82 34.68
CA GLY A 437 -7.50 3.80 33.93
C GLY A 437 -7.20 4.21 32.51
N ALA A 438 -8.15 4.87 31.85
CA ALA A 438 -7.97 5.43 30.49
C ALA A 438 -6.87 6.50 30.47
N ALA A 439 -6.90 7.47 31.41
CA ALA A 439 -5.88 8.50 31.53
C ALA A 439 -4.49 7.91 31.77
N SER A 440 -4.39 6.93 32.67
CA SER A 440 -3.11 6.27 32.99
C SER A 440 -2.55 5.49 31.80
N LEU A 441 -3.42 4.88 30.99
CA LEU A 441 -3.03 4.17 29.80
C LEU A 441 -2.51 5.13 28.71
N LEU A 442 -3.26 6.20 28.42
CA LEU A 442 -2.87 7.21 27.44
C LEU A 442 -1.60 7.97 27.84
N SER A 443 -1.40 8.25 29.13
CA SER A 443 -0.16 8.86 29.64
C SER A 443 1.07 7.98 29.34
N ARG A 444 0.97 6.67 29.55
CA ARG A 444 2.05 5.73 29.22
C ARG A 444 2.30 5.69 27.71
N THR A 445 1.24 5.59 26.90
CA THR A 445 1.35 5.64 25.44
C THR A 445 2.06 6.90 24.97
N LEU A 446 1.69 8.07 25.52
CA LEU A 446 2.32 9.36 25.16
C LEU A 446 3.79 9.47 25.57
N ALA A 447 4.22 8.70 26.58
CA ALA A 447 5.61 8.63 27.02
C ALA A 447 6.48 7.78 26.07
N GLU A 448 5.89 6.93 25.22
CA GLU A 448 6.60 6.15 24.23
C GLU A 448 7.08 7.03 23.08
N ASN A 449 8.31 6.81 22.64
CA ASN A 449 8.90 7.55 21.52
C ASN A 449 8.78 6.81 20.18
N ALA A 450 7.78 5.93 20.04
CA ALA A 450 7.54 5.22 18.79
C ALA A 450 6.96 6.17 17.72
N TRP A 451 7.37 6.00 16.48
CA TRP A 451 6.84 6.80 15.36
C TRP A 451 5.32 6.66 15.21
N SER A 452 4.76 5.48 15.50
CA SER A 452 3.32 5.22 15.49
C SER A 452 2.57 6.09 16.49
N VAL A 453 3.15 6.31 17.67
CA VAL A 453 2.62 7.22 18.69
C VAL A 453 2.76 8.68 18.23
N ARG A 454 3.92 9.06 17.71
CA ARG A 454 4.15 10.43 17.22
C ARG A 454 3.18 10.83 16.10
N SER A 455 2.91 9.94 15.16
CA SER A 455 1.99 10.21 14.06
C SER A 455 0.53 10.42 14.50
N ARG A 456 0.15 9.84 15.63
CA ARG A 456 -1.21 9.92 16.23
C ARG A 456 -1.28 10.85 17.43
N ARG A 457 -0.18 11.56 17.78
CA ARG A 457 -0.02 12.29 19.04
C ARG A 457 -1.14 13.31 19.29
N GLY A 458 -1.56 14.08 18.28
CA GLY A 458 -2.59 15.10 18.44
C GLY A 458 -3.91 14.54 18.97
N ARG A 459 -4.45 13.48 18.34
CA ARG A 459 -5.69 12.86 18.82
C ARG A 459 -5.50 12.15 20.16
N THR A 460 -4.32 11.59 20.43
CA THR A 460 -4.02 10.91 21.70
C THR A 460 -3.97 11.91 22.85
N LEU A 461 -3.36 13.07 22.67
CA LEU A 461 -3.34 14.17 23.65
C LEU A 461 -4.75 14.69 23.93
N ALA A 462 -5.57 14.86 22.91
CA ALA A 462 -6.96 15.31 23.08
C ALA A 462 -7.77 14.31 23.92
N GLN A 463 -7.67 13.00 23.63
CA GLN A 463 -8.33 11.96 24.43
C GLN A 463 -7.74 11.83 25.84
N TYR A 464 -6.43 12.01 25.99
CA TYR A 464 -5.80 12.06 27.29
C TYR A 464 -6.31 13.23 28.13
N CYS A 465 -6.44 14.43 27.54
CA CYS A 465 -7.05 15.58 28.21
C CYS A 465 -8.46 15.26 28.70
N ILE A 466 -9.31 14.66 27.86
CA ILE A 466 -10.69 14.29 28.22
C ILE A 466 -10.70 13.29 29.38
N ALA A 467 -9.89 12.23 29.31
CA ALA A 467 -9.81 11.22 30.36
C ALA A 467 -9.27 11.79 31.68
N ALA A 468 -8.22 12.61 31.62
CA ALA A 468 -7.62 13.27 32.78
C ALA A 468 -8.60 14.26 33.44
N ALA A 469 -9.28 15.10 32.66
CA ALA A 469 -10.29 16.03 33.14
C ALA A 469 -11.46 15.31 33.79
N THR A 470 -11.96 14.23 33.15
CA THR A 470 -13.06 13.40 33.69
C THR A 470 -12.68 12.71 35.01
N SER A 471 -11.41 12.32 35.18
CA SER A 471 -10.90 11.69 36.42
C SER A 471 -10.41 12.67 37.46
N GLY A 472 -10.54 14.00 37.26
CA GLY A 472 -10.12 15.05 38.21
C GLY A 472 -8.62 15.38 38.16
N ARG A 473 -7.85 14.85 37.20
CA ARG A 473 -6.41 15.10 37.04
C ARG A 473 -6.19 16.39 36.22
N LEU A 474 -6.66 17.54 36.73
CA LEU A 474 -6.78 18.79 35.99
C LEU A 474 -5.43 19.34 35.50
N ASP A 475 -4.35 19.22 36.28
CA ASP A 475 -3.03 19.71 35.85
C ASP A 475 -2.50 18.94 34.64
N GLU A 476 -2.75 17.64 34.57
CA GLU A 476 -2.37 16.82 33.45
C GLU A 476 -3.22 17.15 32.21
N ALA A 477 -4.51 17.41 32.40
CA ALA A 477 -5.39 17.84 31.31
C ALA A 477 -4.94 19.20 30.73
N ARG A 478 -4.57 20.17 31.58
CA ARG A 478 -4.01 21.47 31.17
C ARG A 478 -2.71 21.31 30.38
N ASN A 479 -1.80 20.46 30.87
CA ASN A 479 -0.53 20.19 30.19
C ASN A 479 -0.75 19.59 28.80
N ALA A 480 -1.72 18.69 28.64
CA ALA A 480 -2.07 18.10 27.34
C ALA A 480 -2.59 19.17 26.35
N ILE A 481 -3.46 20.08 26.79
CA ILE A 481 -3.94 21.21 25.97
C ILE A 481 -2.79 22.16 25.64
N ALA A 482 -1.95 22.50 26.60
CA ALA A 482 -0.81 23.39 26.38
C ALA A 482 0.19 22.80 25.35
N GLU A 483 0.34 21.47 25.31
CA GLU A 483 1.14 20.81 24.28
C GLU A 483 0.47 20.91 22.90
N LEU A 484 -0.84 20.66 22.78
CA LEU A 484 -1.60 20.80 21.54
C LEU A 484 -1.57 22.24 20.97
N GLU A 485 -1.52 23.24 21.85
CA GLU A 485 -1.48 24.66 21.45
C GLU A 485 -0.08 25.14 21.09
N ARG A 486 0.95 24.55 21.70
CA ARG A 486 2.35 24.91 21.43
C ARG A 486 2.82 24.42 20.06
N ASP A 487 2.28 23.27 19.60
CA ASP A 487 2.65 22.65 18.35
C ASP A 487 1.45 22.63 17.39
N PRO A 488 1.37 23.58 16.43
CA PRO A 488 0.27 23.66 15.47
C PRO A 488 0.10 22.39 14.61
N ASP A 489 1.15 21.61 14.45
CA ASP A 489 1.13 20.38 13.67
C ASP A 489 0.28 19.28 14.31
N LEU A 490 0.12 19.33 15.64
CA LEU A 490 -0.74 18.41 16.38
C LEU A 490 -2.24 18.65 16.17
N ALA A 491 -2.60 19.82 15.63
CA ALA A 491 -3.98 20.22 15.28
C ALA A 491 -4.09 20.67 13.81
N SER A 492 -3.24 20.16 12.93
CA SER A 492 -3.13 20.64 11.54
C SER A 492 -4.27 20.20 10.62
N THR A 493 -5.10 19.21 11.00
CA THR A 493 -6.27 18.79 10.22
C THR A 493 -7.56 19.26 10.87
N ALA A 494 -8.63 19.41 10.09
CA ALA A 494 -9.93 19.83 10.62
C ALA A 494 -10.46 18.85 11.70
N ALA A 495 -10.23 17.55 11.54
CA ALA A 495 -10.61 16.56 12.56
C ALA A 495 -9.75 16.69 13.84
N LEU A 496 -8.43 16.93 13.74
CA LEU A 496 -7.58 17.17 14.89
C LEU A 496 -7.98 18.45 15.64
N GLN A 497 -8.40 19.49 14.91
CA GLN A 497 -8.96 20.70 15.52
C GLN A 497 -10.27 20.42 16.27
N ALA A 498 -11.14 19.56 15.71
CA ALA A 498 -12.35 19.13 16.38
C ALA A 498 -12.04 18.35 17.67
N TYR A 499 -11.07 17.43 17.65
CA TYR A 499 -10.58 16.73 18.85
C TYR A 499 -10.06 17.71 19.91
N ALA A 500 -9.20 18.65 19.54
CA ALA A 500 -8.64 19.64 20.44
C ALA A 500 -9.72 20.57 21.03
N THR A 501 -10.67 21.01 20.22
CA THR A 501 -11.79 21.85 20.67
C THR A 501 -12.71 21.11 21.65
N GLN A 502 -12.99 19.83 21.38
CA GLN A 502 -13.76 18.99 22.31
C GLN A 502 -13.01 18.80 23.63
N ALA A 503 -11.71 18.53 23.59
CA ALA A 503 -10.88 18.36 24.79
C ALA A 503 -10.84 19.64 25.65
N ARG A 504 -10.71 20.81 25.04
CA ARG A 504 -10.80 22.10 25.76
C ARG A 504 -12.17 22.27 26.41
N GLY A 505 -13.26 21.89 25.71
CA GLY A 505 -14.60 21.95 26.25
C GLY A 505 -14.76 21.09 27.51
N GLU A 506 -14.27 19.86 27.49
CA GLU A 506 -14.31 18.96 28.64
C GLU A 506 -13.42 19.46 29.82
N LEU A 507 -12.24 20.03 29.52
CA LEU A 507 -11.40 20.65 30.54
C LEU A 507 -12.11 21.84 31.18
N ALA A 508 -12.69 22.77 30.42
CA ALA A 508 -13.44 23.90 30.93
C ALA A 508 -14.61 23.47 31.83
N LEU A 509 -15.32 22.40 31.45
CA LEU A 509 -16.38 21.82 32.28
C LEU A 509 -15.83 21.27 33.61
N ALA A 510 -14.70 20.57 33.59
CA ALA A 510 -14.07 20.01 34.79
C ALA A 510 -13.53 21.10 35.74
N GLU A 511 -13.16 22.26 35.20
CA GLU A 511 -12.75 23.45 35.92
C GLU A 511 -13.93 24.30 36.48
N GLY A 512 -15.16 23.92 36.14
CA GLY A 512 -16.36 24.66 36.54
C GLY A 512 -16.79 25.76 35.57
N ASN A 513 -16.06 25.99 34.47
CA ASN A 513 -16.35 27.01 33.44
C ASN A 513 -17.42 26.51 32.48
N ARG A 514 -18.64 26.30 32.97
CA ARG A 514 -19.72 25.61 32.27
C ARG A 514 -20.14 26.29 30.96
N ALA A 515 -20.25 27.63 30.93
CA ALA A 515 -20.66 28.40 29.77
C ALA A 515 -19.63 28.27 28.63
N GLU A 516 -18.36 28.32 28.97
CA GLU A 516 -17.26 28.11 28.03
C GLU A 516 -17.26 26.69 27.51
N GLY A 517 -17.39 25.68 28.39
CA GLY A 517 -17.45 24.27 28.04
C GLY A 517 -18.56 23.96 27.04
N LEU A 518 -19.79 24.47 27.27
CA LEU A 518 -20.91 24.33 26.34
C LEU A 518 -20.63 24.99 24.98
N THR A 519 -20.02 26.18 24.99
CA THR A 519 -19.66 26.91 23.77
C THR A 519 -18.65 26.10 22.94
N LEU A 520 -17.62 25.56 23.58
CA LEU A 520 -16.59 24.74 22.94
C LEU A 520 -17.13 23.40 22.42
N LEU A 521 -18.00 22.72 23.19
CA LEU A 521 -18.63 21.48 22.72
C LEU A 521 -19.55 21.72 21.51
N ARG A 522 -20.29 22.84 21.48
CA ARG A 522 -21.06 23.22 20.29
C ARG A 522 -20.16 23.54 19.09
N ALA A 523 -19.00 24.15 19.30
CA ALA A 523 -18.01 24.38 18.25
C ALA A 523 -17.41 23.05 17.76
N ALA A 524 -17.07 22.13 18.67
CA ALA A 524 -16.62 20.78 18.30
C ALA A 524 -17.67 20.01 17.49
N LEU A 525 -18.97 20.09 17.89
CA LEU A 525 -20.06 19.46 17.14
C LEU A 525 -20.16 20.00 15.71
N ARG A 526 -20.03 21.32 15.51
CA ARG A 526 -20.00 21.90 14.16
C ARG A 526 -18.82 21.36 13.35
N ALA A 527 -17.61 21.36 13.94
CA ALA A 527 -16.42 20.84 13.29
C ALA A 527 -16.57 19.35 12.92
N TRP A 528 -17.10 18.50 13.80
CA TRP A 528 -17.38 17.09 13.47
C TRP A 528 -18.38 16.91 12.35
N THR A 529 -19.36 17.83 12.24
CA THR A 529 -20.34 17.80 11.17
C THR A 529 -19.72 18.21 9.83
N GLU A 530 -18.86 19.24 9.84
CA GLU A 530 -18.14 19.73 8.65
C GLU A 530 -17.14 18.71 8.08
N VAL A 531 -16.46 17.95 8.96
CA VAL A 531 -15.51 16.90 8.54
C VAL A 531 -16.19 15.55 8.27
N GLU A 532 -17.52 15.48 8.37
CA GLU A 532 -18.33 14.30 8.09
C GLU A 532 -17.96 13.06 8.93
N VAL A 533 -17.71 13.24 10.23
CA VAL A 533 -17.46 12.16 11.20
C VAL A 533 -18.69 11.99 12.11
N PRO A 534 -19.75 11.30 11.63
CA PRO A 534 -21.05 11.33 12.27
C PRO A 534 -21.07 10.69 13.67
N ILE A 535 -20.26 9.67 13.93
CA ILE A 535 -20.19 9.01 15.24
C ILE A 535 -19.64 9.95 16.30
N ALA A 536 -18.59 10.72 15.99
CA ALA A 536 -18.05 11.72 16.91
C ALA A 536 -19.07 12.86 17.17
N ALA A 537 -19.77 13.30 16.12
CA ALA A 537 -20.85 14.27 16.25
C ALA A 537 -21.99 13.75 17.17
N ALA A 538 -22.38 12.48 17.04
CA ALA A 538 -23.41 11.87 17.87
C ALA A 538 -22.99 11.76 19.33
N HIS A 539 -21.75 11.38 19.62
CA HIS A 539 -21.21 11.36 20.98
C HIS A 539 -21.17 12.76 21.61
N THR A 540 -20.77 13.77 20.82
CA THR A 540 -20.77 15.18 21.29
C THR A 540 -22.20 15.65 21.59
N ARG A 541 -23.20 15.26 20.79
CA ARG A 541 -24.62 15.53 21.07
C ARG A 541 -25.12 14.84 22.33
N MET A 542 -24.77 13.58 22.57
CA MET A 542 -25.10 12.89 23.83
C MET A 542 -24.51 13.64 25.03
N ARG A 543 -23.28 14.11 24.93
CA ARG A 543 -22.62 14.89 25.99
C ARG A 543 -23.34 16.21 26.24
N LEU A 544 -23.70 16.95 25.18
CA LEU A 544 -24.49 18.17 25.27
C LEU A 544 -25.86 17.92 25.92
N ALA A 545 -26.55 16.84 25.54
CA ALA A 545 -27.84 16.48 26.13
C ALA A 545 -27.74 16.26 27.65
N MET A 546 -26.70 15.57 28.13
CA MET A 546 -26.46 15.37 29.57
C MET A 546 -26.26 16.70 30.30
N LEU A 547 -25.51 17.62 29.72
CA LEU A 547 -25.22 18.93 30.31
C LEU A 547 -26.48 19.82 30.36
N LEU A 548 -27.24 19.88 29.26
CA LEU A 548 -28.47 20.64 29.15
C LEU A 548 -29.55 20.12 30.11
N ALA A 549 -29.69 18.80 30.23
CA ALA A 549 -30.61 18.19 31.21
C ALA A 549 -30.23 18.55 32.65
N ALA A 550 -28.93 18.60 32.97
CA ALA A 550 -28.43 19.03 34.27
C ALA A 550 -28.68 20.55 34.56
N GLU A 551 -28.90 21.35 33.51
CA GLU A 551 -29.34 22.77 33.62
C GLU A 551 -30.85 22.93 33.73
N GLY A 552 -31.59 21.84 33.58
CA GLY A 552 -33.07 21.87 33.54
C GLY A 552 -33.66 22.17 32.15
N ASP A 553 -32.82 22.38 31.14
CA ASP A 553 -33.28 22.57 29.73
C ASP A 553 -33.58 21.21 29.10
N ARG A 554 -34.70 20.63 29.49
CA ARG A 554 -35.11 19.29 29.08
C ARG A 554 -35.45 19.22 27.59
N ASP A 555 -35.98 20.30 27.02
CA ASP A 555 -36.39 20.34 25.60
C ASP A 555 -35.15 20.33 24.70
N ALA A 556 -34.16 21.17 24.99
CA ALA A 556 -32.91 21.16 24.26
C ALA A 556 -32.15 19.84 24.45
N ALA A 557 -32.14 19.27 25.65
CA ALA A 557 -31.54 17.96 25.92
C ALA A 557 -32.21 16.85 25.07
N ALA A 558 -33.53 16.84 25.00
CA ALA A 558 -34.28 15.88 24.18
C ALA A 558 -33.98 16.03 22.68
N LEU A 559 -33.86 17.25 22.18
CA LEU A 559 -33.50 17.52 20.78
C LEU A 559 -32.10 16.97 20.44
N GLU A 560 -31.11 17.24 21.27
CA GLU A 560 -29.76 16.74 21.04
C GLU A 560 -29.67 15.20 21.11
N LEU A 561 -30.39 14.59 22.06
CA LEU A 561 -30.38 13.13 22.19
C LEU A 561 -31.13 12.43 21.06
N ASN A 562 -32.26 12.98 20.60
CA ASN A 562 -32.99 12.49 19.43
C ASN A 562 -32.14 12.61 18.14
N ALA A 563 -31.38 13.70 17.98
CA ALA A 563 -30.48 13.88 16.87
C ALA A 563 -29.31 12.87 16.91
N ALA A 564 -28.74 12.60 18.10
CA ALA A 564 -27.71 11.56 18.29
C ALA A 564 -28.25 10.17 17.93
N HIS A 565 -29.45 9.82 18.44
CA HIS A 565 -30.13 8.56 18.14
C HIS A 565 -30.37 8.37 16.62
N ALA A 566 -30.78 9.42 15.91
CA ALA A 566 -31.01 9.38 14.46
C ALA A 566 -29.69 9.12 13.70
N ILE A 567 -28.58 9.71 14.14
CA ILE A 567 -27.25 9.47 13.56
C ILE A 567 -26.82 8.01 13.79
N PHE A 568 -26.89 7.51 15.03
CA PHE A 568 -26.51 6.12 15.33
C PHE A 568 -27.33 5.11 14.52
N ARG A 569 -28.64 5.35 14.38
CA ARG A 569 -29.51 4.49 13.57
C ARG A 569 -29.09 4.49 12.09
N ARG A 570 -28.80 5.66 11.53
CA ARG A 570 -28.33 5.79 10.13
C ARG A 570 -27.00 5.05 9.92
N CYS A 571 -26.10 5.13 10.88
CA CYS A 571 -24.77 4.50 10.81
C CYS A 571 -24.81 3.00 11.16
N GLY A 572 -25.90 2.47 11.72
CA GLY A 572 -25.98 1.08 12.17
C GLY A 572 -25.22 0.81 13.48
N ALA A 573 -25.15 1.80 14.37
CA ALA A 573 -24.48 1.74 15.68
C ALA A 573 -25.47 1.23 16.76
N GLU A 574 -25.84 -0.04 16.67
CA GLU A 574 -26.94 -0.64 17.44
C GLU A 574 -26.71 -0.55 18.96
N GLY A 575 -25.49 -0.78 19.43
CA GLY A 575 -25.18 -0.67 20.85
C GLY A 575 -25.34 0.76 21.40
N TRP A 576 -24.95 1.77 20.59
CA TRP A 576 -25.14 3.17 20.96
C TRP A 576 -26.60 3.60 20.92
N ILE A 577 -27.43 3.01 20.05
CA ILE A 577 -28.89 3.23 20.04
C ILE A 577 -29.49 2.81 21.39
N VAL A 578 -29.10 1.62 21.90
CA VAL A 578 -29.54 1.12 23.20
C VAL A 578 -29.09 2.03 24.35
N LEU A 579 -27.83 2.47 24.33
CA LEU A 579 -27.32 3.38 25.35
C LEU A 579 -27.99 4.75 25.31
N CYS A 580 -28.25 5.28 24.13
CA CYS A 580 -28.98 6.52 23.93
C CYS A 580 -30.39 6.43 24.52
N GLY A 581 -31.11 5.31 24.29
CA GLY A 581 -32.43 5.05 24.89
C GLY A 581 -32.40 4.93 26.42
N LYS A 582 -31.37 4.25 26.97
CA LYS A 582 -31.16 4.18 28.43
C LYS A 582 -30.90 5.56 29.03
N LEU A 583 -30.08 6.38 28.39
CA LEU A 583 -29.79 7.74 28.82
C LEU A 583 -31.04 8.60 28.75
N GLN A 584 -31.87 8.48 27.70
CA GLN A 584 -33.15 9.18 27.56
C GLN A 584 -34.12 8.86 28.70
N ALA A 585 -34.25 7.58 29.04
CA ALA A 585 -35.06 7.12 30.16
C ALA A 585 -34.51 7.63 31.52
N HIS A 586 -33.20 7.57 31.72
CA HIS A 586 -32.53 8.05 32.96
C HIS A 586 -32.75 9.55 33.18
N LEU A 587 -32.66 10.35 32.12
CA LEU A 587 -32.90 11.79 32.15
C LEU A 587 -34.41 12.16 32.18
N GLY A 588 -35.29 11.18 32.06
CA GLY A 588 -36.75 11.38 32.04
C GLY A 588 -37.24 12.21 30.84
N LEU A 589 -36.54 12.10 29.69
CA LEU A 589 -36.89 12.86 28.48
C LEU A 589 -37.90 12.10 27.63
N ALA A 590 -38.84 12.82 26.99
CA ALA A 590 -39.82 12.21 26.09
C ALA A 590 -39.16 11.61 24.84
N SER A 591 -39.60 10.42 24.42
CA SER A 591 -39.14 9.81 23.17
C SER A 591 -39.80 10.48 21.98
N ALA A 592 -39.05 10.67 20.87
CA ALA A 592 -39.61 11.20 19.61
C ALA A 592 -40.83 10.41 19.07
N ALA A 593 -40.99 9.15 19.47
CA ALA A 593 -42.14 8.33 19.11
C ALA A 593 -43.45 8.75 19.83
N GLN A 594 -43.33 9.49 20.96
CA GLN A 594 -44.52 9.95 21.74
C GLN A 594 -45.01 11.33 21.32
N THR A 595 -44.20 12.12 20.63
CA THR A 595 -44.57 13.49 20.20
C THR A 595 -45.34 13.57 18.88
N VAL A 596 -45.48 12.46 18.15
CA VAL A 596 -46.26 12.41 16.89
C VAL A 596 -47.71 11.92 17.12
N SER A 597 -48.05 11.49 18.33
CA SER A 597 -49.41 10.99 18.72
C SER A 597 -50.15 11.90 19.70
N SER A 598 -49.67 13.09 19.95
CA SER A 598 -50.35 14.18 20.66
C SER A 598 -50.47 15.40 19.72
#